data_efbaece1c4993580fd8deeff81f05b1f
#
_entry.id   efbaece1c4993580fd8deeff81f05b1f
#
_cell.length_a   1.000
_cell.length_b   1.000
_cell.length_c   1.000
_cell.angle_alpha   90.00
_cell.angle_beta   90.00
_cell.angle_gamma   90.00
#
_symmetry.space_group_name_H-M   'P 1'
#
loop_
_entity.id
_entity.type
_entity.pdbx_description
1 polymer ?
#
loop_
_entity_poly.entity_id
_entity_poly.type
_entity_poly.pdbx_seq_one_letter_code
_entity_poly.pdbx_strand_id
1 'polypeptide(L)'
;ELIQAAQRVIESACVFLGASVPVYSALLLASGNTAAGGSYSFWTLAAGSLIPALSSALLMPLLHMFLLLALASSLCGGAFDKLLQSLYSFAKWALVLAVTLFSGVLSVQTVLNAQVDAASGKAVKFLASSAVPIVGGAFGDAVAAIQNSVEIVKSGVGAFGILAALCIFVPTMLQGALWMGVCLLGQVAAGLFDTPRLGSLFGACAWVAKMVLAVLVSVCAVAVVCAALVLCVKGSL
;
A
#
# COMPACT_ATOMS: atom_id res chain seq x y z
N GLU A 1 7.07 15.48 15.61
CA GLU A 1 5.75 14.86 15.82
C GLU A 1 5.16 14.27 14.53
N LEU A 2 5.07 15.02 13.40
CA LEU A 2 4.51 14.52 12.14
C LEU A 2 5.28 13.29 11.59
N ILE A 3 6.61 13.31 11.61
CA ILE A 3 7.46 12.18 11.19
C ILE A 3 7.20 10.95 12.07
N GLN A 4 7.11 11.13 13.38
CA GLN A 4 6.80 10.04 14.32
C GLN A 4 5.37 9.49 14.14
N ALA A 5 4.41 10.36 13.84
CA ALA A 5 3.05 9.95 13.52
C ALA A 5 3.02 9.13 12.23
N ALA A 6 3.75 9.55 11.19
CA ALA A 6 3.89 8.81 9.96
C ALA A 6 4.52 7.42 10.17
N GLN A 7 5.57 7.34 11.00
CA GLN A 7 6.19 6.06 11.35
C GLN A 7 5.21 5.11 12.03
N ARG A 8 4.51 5.58 13.05
CA ARG A 8 3.49 4.76 13.76
C ARG A 8 2.40 4.24 12.83
N VAL A 9 1.95 5.07 11.88
CA VAL A 9 0.94 4.65 10.89
C VAL A 9 1.48 3.60 9.95
N ILE A 10 2.72 3.73 9.47
CA ILE A 10 3.37 2.72 8.64
C ILE A 10 3.50 1.40 9.39
N GLU A 11 3.96 1.42 10.65
CA GLU A 11 4.06 0.24 11.50
C GLU A 11 2.69 -0.42 11.72
N SER A 12 1.66 0.37 12.03
CA SER A 12 0.28 -0.13 12.20
C SER A 12 -0.27 -0.77 10.93
N ALA A 13 0.00 -0.16 9.77
CA ALA A 13 -0.40 -0.72 8.47
C ALA A 13 0.32 -2.03 8.17
N CYS A 14 1.60 -2.16 8.51
CA CYS A 14 2.34 -3.39 8.33
C CYS A 14 1.85 -4.52 9.25
N VAL A 15 1.52 -4.19 10.51
CA VAL A 15 0.88 -5.14 11.43
C VAL A 15 -0.48 -5.60 10.89
N PHE A 16 -1.29 -4.66 10.37
CA PHE A 16 -2.58 -4.97 9.75
C PHE A 16 -2.40 -5.88 8.53
N LEU A 17 -1.46 -5.57 7.63
CA LEU A 17 -1.16 -6.42 6.48
C LEU A 17 -0.72 -7.83 6.92
N GLY A 18 0.19 -7.95 7.88
CA GLY A 18 0.65 -9.23 8.41
C GLY A 18 -0.49 -10.04 9.02
N ALA A 19 -1.36 -9.41 9.81
CA ALA A 19 -2.52 -10.08 10.43
C ALA A 19 -3.60 -10.48 9.41
N SER A 20 -3.70 -9.78 8.28
CA SER A 20 -4.68 -10.08 7.23
C SER A 20 -4.26 -11.26 6.33
N VAL A 21 -2.97 -11.60 6.26
CA VAL A 21 -2.43 -12.67 5.40
C VAL A 21 -3.12 -14.03 5.62
N PRO A 22 -3.24 -14.57 6.85
CA PRO A 22 -3.85 -15.88 7.05
C PRO A 22 -5.33 -15.89 6.63
N VAL A 23 -6.05 -14.80 6.84
CA VAL A 23 -7.45 -14.70 6.45
C VAL A 23 -7.60 -14.69 4.93
N TYR A 24 -6.82 -13.86 4.24
CA TYR A 24 -6.88 -13.74 2.79
C TYR A 24 -6.37 -14.99 2.08
N SER A 25 -5.29 -15.61 2.59
CA SER A 25 -4.78 -16.87 2.03
C SER A 25 -5.78 -18.01 2.20
N ALA A 26 -6.42 -18.12 3.37
CA ALA A 26 -7.47 -19.12 3.60
C ALA A 26 -8.67 -18.94 2.67
N LEU A 27 -9.11 -17.70 2.43
CA LEU A 27 -10.20 -17.40 1.48
C LEU A 27 -9.83 -17.74 0.04
N LEU A 28 -8.59 -17.47 -0.38
CA LEU A 28 -8.11 -17.82 -1.72
C LEU A 28 -8.01 -19.36 -1.88
N LEU A 29 -7.54 -20.06 -0.88
CA LEU A 29 -7.50 -21.52 -0.88
C LEU A 29 -8.91 -22.12 -0.91
N ALA A 30 -9.85 -21.59 -0.10
CA ALA A 30 -11.24 -22.03 -0.08
C ALA A 30 -11.99 -21.76 -1.40
N SER A 31 -11.57 -20.76 -2.17
CA SER A 31 -12.10 -20.47 -3.52
C SER A 31 -11.47 -21.34 -4.63
N GLY A 32 -10.64 -22.31 -4.28
CA GLY A 32 -9.97 -23.23 -5.22
C GLY A 32 -8.70 -22.67 -5.86
N ASN A 33 -8.26 -21.46 -5.48
CA ASN A 33 -7.09 -20.80 -6.03
C ASN A 33 -5.83 -21.08 -5.18
N THR A 34 -5.30 -22.28 -5.28
CA THR A 34 -4.16 -22.73 -4.44
C THR A 34 -2.87 -22.00 -4.78
N ALA A 35 -2.58 -21.79 -6.07
CA ALA A 35 -1.41 -21.05 -6.52
C ALA A 35 -1.49 -19.56 -6.16
N ALA A 36 -2.68 -18.96 -6.32
CA ALA A 36 -2.90 -17.58 -5.92
C ALA A 36 -2.78 -17.37 -4.41
N GLY A 37 -3.31 -18.28 -3.59
CA GLY A 37 -3.21 -18.22 -2.13
C GLY A 37 -1.76 -18.27 -1.63
N GLY A 38 -0.95 -19.17 -2.18
CA GLY A 38 0.46 -19.30 -1.83
C GLY A 38 1.28 -18.07 -2.24
N SER A 39 1.11 -17.60 -3.46
CA SER A 39 1.80 -16.41 -3.97
C SER A 39 1.37 -15.14 -3.21
N TYR A 40 0.08 -14.98 -2.92
CA TYR A 40 -0.43 -13.86 -2.14
C TYR A 40 0.22 -13.81 -0.76
N SER A 41 0.24 -14.92 -0.03
CA SER A 41 0.82 -14.98 1.31
C SER A 41 2.30 -14.61 1.29
N PHE A 42 3.07 -15.14 0.35
CA PHE A 42 4.49 -14.82 0.20
C PHE A 42 4.73 -13.31 -0.03
N TRP A 43 4.04 -12.72 -1.01
CA TRP A 43 4.25 -11.32 -1.36
C TRP A 43 3.73 -10.34 -0.30
N THR A 44 2.62 -10.67 0.35
CA THR A 44 2.09 -9.81 1.42
C THR A 44 2.96 -9.88 2.68
N LEU A 45 3.48 -11.06 3.03
CA LEU A 45 4.46 -11.19 4.11
C LEU A 45 5.77 -10.48 3.76
N ALA A 46 6.25 -10.60 2.53
CA ALA A 46 7.42 -9.87 2.06
C ALA A 46 7.20 -8.35 2.15
N ALA A 47 6.05 -7.83 1.68
CA ALA A 47 5.70 -6.42 1.83
C ALA A 47 5.62 -6.00 3.30
N GLY A 48 4.93 -6.81 4.13
CA GLY A 48 4.77 -6.55 5.56
C GLY A 48 6.10 -6.52 6.34
N SER A 49 7.13 -7.22 5.88
CA SER A 49 8.47 -7.22 6.49
C SER A 49 9.41 -6.19 5.87
N LEU A 50 9.38 -6.02 4.54
CA LEU A 50 10.28 -5.11 3.83
C LEU A 50 9.93 -3.64 4.04
N ILE A 51 8.62 -3.29 4.06
CA ILE A 51 8.19 -1.90 4.23
C ILE A 51 8.65 -1.31 5.57
N PRO A 52 8.46 -1.96 6.74
CA PRO A 52 8.99 -1.44 8.00
C PRO A 52 10.52 -1.36 8.01
N ALA A 53 11.20 -2.40 7.47
CA ALA A 53 12.66 -2.42 7.39
C ALA A 53 13.19 -1.26 6.53
N LEU A 54 12.62 -1.04 5.35
CA LEU A 54 12.97 0.09 4.50
C LEU A 54 12.60 1.44 5.13
N SER A 55 11.45 1.51 5.81
CA SER A 55 11.03 2.73 6.50
C SER A 55 12.02 3.11 7.61
N SER A 56 12.39 2.17 8.46
CA SER A 56 13.32 2.43 9.57
C SER A 56 14.75 2.65 9.10
N ALA A 57 15.24 1.88 8.12
CA ALA A 57 16.62 1.91 7.67
C ALA A 57 16.94 3.04 6.67
N LEU A 58 15.98 3.40 5.81
CA LEU A 58 16.19 4.37 4.72
C LEU A 58 15.32 5.61 4.86
N LEU A 59 13.99 5.46 5.01
CA LEU A 59 13.09 6.61 4.98
C LEU A 59 13.26 7.51 6.21
N MET A 60 13.46 6.94 7.40
CA MET A 60 13.65 7.74 8.62
C MET A 60 14.93 8.55 8.61
N PRO A 61 16.12 7.99 8.35
CA PRO A 61 17.33 8.78 8.22
C PRO A 61 17.24 9.83 7.11
N LEU A 62 16.62 9.47 5.97
CA LEU A 62 16.44 10.40 4.85
C LEU A 62 15.52 11.57 5.22
N LEU A 63 14.42 11.33 5.93
CA LEU A 63 13.55 12.40 6.44
C LEU A 63 14.24 13.30 7.44
N HIS A 64 15.07 12.75 8.34
CA HIS A 64 15.85 13.55 9.28
C HIS A 64 16.94 14.39 8.58
N MET A 65 17.66 13.80 7.63
CA MET A 65 18.62 14.55 6.80
C MET A 65 17.93 15.65 6.00
N PHE A 66 16.76 15.35 5.43
CA PHE A 66 15.96 16.33 4.70
C PHE A 66 15.50 17.47 5.61
N LEU A 67 15.06 17.16 6.84
CA LEU A 67 14.70 18.17 7.85
C LEU A 67 15.89 19.08 8.21
N LEU A 68 17.06 18.48 8.48
CA LEU A 68 18.28 19.24 8.81
C LEU A 68 18.70 20.14 7.64
N LEU A 69 18.66 19.63 6.42
CA LEU A 69 18.99 20.40 5.22
C LEU A 69 17.99 21.54 4.98
N ALA A 70 16.70 21.28 5.24
CA ALA A 70 15.65 22.29 5.14
C ALA A 70 15.86 23.43 6.15
N LEU A 71 16.19 23.09 7.40
CA LEU A 71 16.54 24.09 8.43
C LEU A 71 17.82 24.86 8.07
N ALA A 72 18.84 24.18 7.58
CA ALA A 72 20.08 24.84 7.11
C ALA A 72 19.80 25.80 5.95
N SER A 73 18.95 25.40 4.99
CA SER A 73 18.54 26.27 3.88
C SER A 73 17.84 27.54 4.36
N SER A 74 16.98 27.41 5.37
CA SER A 74 16.26 28.56 5.94
C SER A 74 17.20 29.54 6.61
N LEU A 75 18.29 29.08 7.26
CA LEU A 75 19.29 29.90 7.91
C LEU A 75 20.24 30.58 6.91
N CYS A 76 20.55 29.89 5.81
CA CYS A 76 21.44 30.38 4.74
C CYS A 76 20.72 31.16 3.62
N GLY A 77 19.48 31.59 3.85
CA GLY A 77 18.73 32.42 2.89
C GLY A 77 18.36 31.71 1.59
N GLY A 78 18.06 30.40 1.64
CA GLY A 78 17.60 29.65 0.48
C GLY A 78 18.71 29.07 -0.41
N ALA A 79 19.96 29.13 0.00
CA ALA A 79 21.09 28.63 -0.79
C ALA A 79 20.95 27.14 -1.18
N PHE A 80 20.26 26.35 -0.36
CA PHE A 80 20.08 24.91 -0.57
C PHE A 80 18.71 24.51 -1.13
N ASP A 81 17.86 25.48 -1.51
CA ASP A 81 16.49 25.20 -1.99
C ASP A 81 16.49 24.31 -3.25
N LYS A 82 17.40 24.55 -4.18
CA LYS A 82 17.55 23.71 -5.38
C LYS A 82 17.92 22.27 -5.04
N LEU A 83 18.76 22.10 -4.01
CA LEU A 83 19.21 20.80 -3.54
C LEU A 83 18.06 20.05 -2.85
N LEU A 84 17.27 20.74 -2.03
CA LEU A 84 16.03 20.22 -1.43
C LEU A 84 15.02 19.77 -2.48
N GLN A 85 14.81 20.59 -3.50
CA GLN A 85 13.90 20.27 -4.60
C GLN A 85 14.38 19.04 -5.39
N SER A 86 15.68 18.96 -5.67
CA SER A 86 16.28 17.80 -6.36
C SER A 86 16.15 16.52 -5.54
N LEU A 87 16.47 16.58 -4.23
CA LEU A 87 16.32 15.46 -3.31
C LEU A 87 14.87 14.98 -3.20
N TYR A 88 13.93 15.91 -3.07
CA TYR A 88 12.50 15.59 -3.06
C TYR A 88 12.06 14.91 -4.35
N SER A 89 12.46 15.44 -5.51
CA SER A 89 12.11 14.87 -6.81
C SER A 89 12.68 13.47 -6.99
N PHE A 90 13.94 13.26 -6.58
CA PHE A 90 14.57 11.95 -6.60
C PHE A 90 13.85 10.95 -5.69
N ALA A 91 13.58 11.33 -4.44
CA ALA A 91 12.89 10.47 -3.50
C ALA A 91 11.46 10.13 -3.97
N LYS A 92 10.71 11.12 -4.48
CA LYS A 92 9.40 10.91 -5.08
C LYS A 92 9.47 9.96 -6.27
N TRP A 93 10.43 10.14 -7.17
CA TRP A 93 10.62 9.26 -8.31
C TRP A 93 10.93 7.82 -7.87
N ALA A 94 11.84 7.64 -6.91
CA ALA A 94 12.18 6.33 -6.35
C ALA A 94 10.97 5.65 -5.69
N LEU A 95 10.16 6.39 -4.92
CA LEU A 95 8.94 5.87 -4.31
C LEU A 95 7.91 5.43 -5.34
N VAL A 96 7.65 6.27 -6.36
CA VAL A 96 6.71 5.94 -7.44
C VAL A 96 7.20 4.71 -8.21
N LEU A 97 8.50 4.64 -8.50
CA LEU A 97 9.10 3.49 -9.19
C LEU A 97 8.96 2.22 -8.34
N ALA A 98 9.24 2.28 -7.04
CA ALA A 98 9.08 1.15 -6.14
C ALA A 98 7.63 0.63 -6.09
N VAL A 99 6.64 1.53 -5.95
CA VAL A 99 5.21 1.18 -5.95
C VAL A 99 4.80 0.58 -7.30
N THR A 100 5.26 1.17 -8.40
CA THR A 100 4.92 0.69 -9.76
C THR A 100 5.52 -0.68 -10.03
N LEU A 101 6.79 -0.91 -9.66
CA LEU A 101 7.42 -2.23 -9.79
C LEU A 101 6.72 -3.27 -8.93
N PHE A 102 6.43 -2.94 -7.67
CA PHE A 102 5.72 -3.84 -6.77
C PHE A 102 4.34 -4.20 -7.31
N SER A 103 3.54 -3.20 -7.72
CA SER A 103 2.22 -3.42 -8.31
C SER A 103 2.29 -4.19 -9.63
N GLY A 104 3.29 -3.92 -10.45
CA GLY A 104 3.52 -4.61 -11.71
C GLY A 104 3.83 -6.09 -11.50
N VAL A 105 4.74 -6.42 -10.58
CA VAL A 105 5.08 -7.81 -10.23
C VAL A 105 3.85 -8.55 -9.69
N LEU A 106 3.08 -7.93 -8.79
CA LEU A 106 1.85 -8.52 -8.26
C LEU A 106 0.80 -8.74 -9.36
N SER A 107 0.64 -7.80 -10.28
CA SER A 107 -0.31 -7.92 -11.39
C SER A 107 0.07 -9.08 -12.33
N VAL A 108 1.34 -9.19 -12.71
CA VAL A 108 1.83 -10.30 -13.55
C VAL A 108 1.62 -11.64 -12.85
N GLN A 109 1.92 -11.73 -11.56
CA GLN A 109 1.70 -12.95 -10.80
C GLN A 109 0.23 -13.34 -10.67
N THR A 110 -0.66 -12.35 -10.50
CA THR A 110 -2.11 -12.61 -10.46
C THR A 110 -2.59 -13.25 -11.77
N VAL A 111 -2.12 -12.76 -12.90
CA VAL A 111 -2.45 -13.33 -14.22
C VAL A 111 -1.88 -14.74 -14.39
N LEU A 112 -0.63 -14.96 -14.01
CA LEU A 112 0.00 -16.28 -14.12
C LEU A 112 -0.68 -17.31 -13.21
N ASN A 113 -0.97 -16.94 -11.97
CA ASN A 113 -1.65 -17.82 -11.00
C ASN A 113 -3.08 -18.15 -11.46
N ALA A 114 -3.81 -17.20 -12.04
CA ALA A 114 -5.15 -17.43 -12.58
C ALA A 114 -5.14 -18.48 -13.71
N GLN A 115 -4.10 -18.53 -14.52
CA GLN A 115 -3.97 -19.54 -15.57
C GLN A 115 -3.68 -20.93 -15.00
N VAL A 116 -2.80 -21.01 -13.98
CA VAL A 116 -2.47 -22.26 -13.30
C VAL A 116 -3.68 -22.82 -12.56
N ASP A 117 -4.39 -21.95 -11.81
CA ASP A 117 -5.56 -22.34 -11.04
C ASP A 117 -6.73 -22.75 -11.96
N ALA A 118 -6.94 -22.06 -13.09
CA ALA A 118 -7.94 -22.44 -14.08
C ALA A 118 -7.66 -23.81 -14.74
N ALA A 119 -6.39 -24.15 -14.98
CA ALA A 119 -6.01 -25.44 -15.51
C ALA A 119 -6.27 -26.57 -14.48
N SER A 120 -5.93 -26.32 -13.22
CA SER A 120 -6.18 -27.26 -12.10
C SER A 120 -7.68 -27.48 -11.86
N GLY A 121 -8.48 -26.41 -11.86
CA GLY A 121 -9.93 -26.48 -11.70
C GLY A 121 -10.63 -27.28 -12.80
N LYS A 122 -10.21 -27.13 -14.05
CA LYS A 122 -10.75 -27.95 -15.16
C LYS A 122 -10.42 -29.42 -15.00
N ALA A 123 -9.19 -29.75 -14.54
CA ALA A 123 -8.80 -31.13 -14.27
C ALA A 123 -9.64 -31.77 -13.16
N VAL A 124 -9.88 -31.05 -12.07
CA VAL A 124 -10.72 -31.51 -10.95
C VAL A 124 -12.17 -31.74 -11.40
N LYS A 125 -12.76 -30.79 -12.16
CA LYS A 125 -14.11 -30.94 -12.71
C LYS A 125 -14.23 -32.15 -13.65
N PHE A 126 -13.26 -32.36 -14.52
CA PHE A 126 -13.22 -33.50 -15.42
C PHE A 126 -13.18 -34.83 -14.67
N LEU A 127 -12.34 -34.91 -13.63
CA LEU A 127 -12.23 -36.12 -12.79
C LEU A 127 -13.52 -36.35 -11.99
N ALA A 128 -14.12 -35.32 -11.42
CA ALA A 128 -15.36 -35.41 -10.65
C ALA A 128 -16.54 -35.83 -11.55
N SER A 129 -16.65 -35.28 -12.77
CA SER A 129 -17.74 -35.60 -13.70
C SER A 129 -17.59 -37.00 -14.32
N SER A 130 -16.38 -37.49 -14.49
CA SER A 130 -16.11 -38.80 -15.07
C SER A 130 -16.21 -39.94 -14.05
N ALA A 131 -16.00 -39.65 -12.75
CA ALA A 131 -15.99 -40.68 -11.71
C ALA A 131 -17.39 -41.09 -11.23
N VAL A 132 -18.43 -40.23 -11.34
CA VAL A 132 -19.78 -40.54 -10.79
C VAL A 132 -20.89 -40.06 -11.73
N PRO A 133 -21.32 -40.87 -12.70
CA PRO A 133 -22.27 -40.44 -13.73
C PRO A 133 -23.73 -40.19 -13.24
N ILE A 134 -24.08 -40.66 -12.05
CA ILE A 134 -25.49 -40.55 -11.53
C ILE A 134 -25.64 -39.39 -10.51
N VAL A 135 -24.61 -38.97 -9.81
CA VAL A 135 -24.67 -37.97 -8.73
C VAL A 135 -23.91 -36.68 -9.10
N GLY A 136 -23.22 -36.66 -10.25
CA GLY A 136 -22.35 -35.59 -10.67
C GLY A 136 -23.02 -34.21 -10.79
N GLY A 137 -24.30 -34.16 -11.14
CA GLY A 137 -25.08 -32.90 -11.24
C GLY A 137 -25.28 -32.25 -9.88
N ALA A 138 -25.86 -32.98 -8.93
CA ALA A 138 -26.10 -32.47 -7.57
C ALA A 138 -24.82 -32.10 -6.80
N PHE A 139 -23.75 -32.84 -7.03
CA PHE A 139 -22.44 -32.54 -6.46
C PHE A 139 -21.83 -31.26 -7.09
N GLY A 140 -21.99 -31.11 -8.41
CA GLY A 140 -21.57 -29.89 -9.11
C GLY A 140 -22.30 -28.64 -8.63
N ASP A 141 -23.62 -28.75 -8.41
CA ASP A 141 -24.43 -27.63 -7.89
C ASP A 141 -24.07 -27.28 -6.43
N ALA A 142 -23.79 -28.26 -5.59
CA ALA A 142 -23.34 -28.06 -4.21
C ALA A 142 -21.96 -27.36 -4.17
N VAL A 143 -21.03 -27.78 -5.02
CA VAL A 143 -19.71 -27.15 -5.14
C VAL A 143 -19.86 -25.70 -5.65
N ALA A 144 -20.71 -25.46 -6.65
CA ALA A 144 -20.96 -24.13 -7.16
C ALA A 144 -21.61 -23.20 -6.11
N ALA A 145 -22.53 -23.71 -5.29
CA ALA A 145 -23.14 -22.94 -4.19
C ALA A 145 -22.11 -22.56 -3.11
N ILE A 146 -21.20 -23.46 -2.75
CA ILE A 146 -20.12 -23.19 -1.81
C ILE A 146 -19.18 -22.10 -2.38
N GLN A 147 -18.83 -22.19 -3.66
CA GLN A 147 -17.97 -21.21 -4.31
C GLN A 147 -18.58 -19.81 -4.36
N ASN A 148 -19.85 -19.70 -4.74
CA ASN A 148 -20.56 -18.43 -4.74
C ASN A 148 -20.58 -17.81 -3.33
N SER A 149 -20.77 -18.64 -2.30
CA SER A 149 -20.74 -18.18 -0.91
C SER A 149 -19.33 -17.68 -0.51
N VAL A 150 -18.27 -18.39 -0.87
CA VAL A 150 -16.89 -17.98 -0.61
C VAL A 150 -16.54 -16.71 -1.39
N GLU A 151 -17.05 -16.55 -2.62
CA GLU A 151 -16.80 -15.35 -3.43
C GLU A 151 -17.45 -14.09 -2.83
N ILE A 152 -18.66 -14.23 -2.26
CA ILE A 152 -19.32 -13.15 -1.52
C ILE A 152 -18.51 -12.75 -0.29
N VAL A 153 -18.08 -13.72 0.52
CA VAL A 153 -17.25 -13.47 1.72
C VAL A 153 -15.92 -12.82 1.33
N LYS A 154 -15.28 -13.31 0.29
CA LYS A 154 -14.02 -12.77 -0.24
C LYS A 154 -14.17 -11.33 -0.70
N SER A 155 -15.24 -11.00 -1.40
CA SER A 155 -15.58 -9.65 -1.83
C SER A 155 -15.75 -8.72 -0.63
N GLY A 156 -16.51 -9.15 0.40
CA GLY A 156 -16.69 -8.38 1.63
C GLY A 156 -15.40 -8.13 2.39
N VAL A 157 -14.59 -9.18 2.58
CA VAL A 157 -13.32 -9.09 3.31
C VAL A 157 -12.29 -8.27 2.55
N GLY A 158 -12.22 -8.36 1.22
CA GLY A 158 -11.35 -7.52 0.41
C GLY A 158 -11.73 -6.04 0.45
N ALA A 159 -13.04 -5.73 0.36
CA ALA A 159 -13.55 -4.37 0.51
C ALA A 159 -13.25 -3.82 1.91
N PHE A 160 -13.45 -4.63 2.96
CA PHE A 160 -13.09 -4.27 4.33
C PHE A 160 -11.61 -3.96 4.47
N GLY A 161 -10.73 -4.74 3.82
CA GLY A 161 -9.29 -4.50 3.82
C GLY A 161 -8.90 -3.15 3.24
N ILE A 162 -9.54 -2.74 2.13
CA ILE A 162 -9.32 -1.41 1.53
C ILE A 162 -9.81 -0.31 2.47
N LEU A 163 -11.00 -0.46 3.04
CA LEU A 163 -11.55 0.52 3.99
C LEU A 163 -10.68 0.64 5.24
N ALA A 164 -10.22 -0.47 5.80
CA ALA A 164 -9.33 -0.48 6.96
C ALA A 164 -8.00 0.20 6.65
N ALA A 165 -7.39 -0.07 5.49
CA ALA A 165 -6.19 0.64 5.05
C ALA A 165 -6.43 2.15 4.97
N LEU A 166 -7.51 2.59 4.34
CA LEU A 166 -7.85 4.02 4.27
C LEU A 166 -8.07 4.63 5.67
N CYS A 167 -8.78 3.96 6.56
CA CYS A 167 -9.00 4.42 7.94
C CYS A 167 -7.70 4.58 8.73
N ILE A 168 -6.69 3.74 8.47
CA ILE A 168 -5.38 3.84 9.12
C ILE A 168 -4.59 5.05 8.58
N PHE A 169 -4.61 5.30 7.28
CA PHE A 169 -3.78 6.32 6.64
C PHE A 169 -4.41 7.71 6.60
N VAL A 170 -5.73 7.81 6.33
CA VAL A 170 -6.44 9.09 6.09
C VAL A 170 -6.27 10.10 7.23
N PRO A 171 -6.39 9.75 8.53
CA PRO A 171 -6.23 10.72 9.62
C PRO A 171 -4.85 11.39 9.60
N THR A 172 -3.79 10.62 9.42
CA THR A 172 -2.42 11.14 9.40
C THR A 172 -2.11 11.90 8.12
N MET A 173 -2.68 11.49 6.98
CA MET A 173 -2.59 12.25 5.74
C MET A 173 -3.29 13.61 5.86
N LEU A 174 -4.49 13.66 6.44
CA LEU A 174 -5.18 14.92 6.71
C LEU A 174 -4.39 15.82 7.66
N GLN A 175 -3.84 15.26 8.73
CA GLN A 175 -2.97 15.99 9.64
C GLN A 175 -1.75 16.57 8.91
N GLY A 176 -1.09 15.79 8.06
CA GLY A 176 0.04 16.25 7.24
C GLY A 176 -0.35 17.33 6.24
N ALA A 177 -1.52 17.21 5.61
CA ALA A 177 -2.06 18.21 4.70
C ALA A 177 -2.39 19.53 5.42
N LEU A 178 -2.98 19.46 6.62
CA LEU A 178 -3.24 20.64 7.45
C LEU A 178 -1.94 21.34 7.85
N TRP A 179 -0.93 20.59 8.30
CA TRP A 179 0.39 21.15 8.60
C TRP A 179 1.03 21.83 7.39
N MET A 180 0.92 21.21 6.22
CA MET A 180 1.40 21.82 4.97
C MET A 180 0.64 23.11 4.67
N GLY A 181 -0.69 23.12 4.83
CA GLY A 181 -1.51 24.31 4.65
C GLY A 181 -1.12 25.47 5.60
N VAL A 182 -0.92 25.17 6.89
CA VAL A 182 -0.45 26.16 7.87
C VAL A 182 0.91 26.74 7.49
N CYS A 183 1.85 25.88 7.05
CA CYS A 183 3.17 26.33 6.63
C CYS A 183 3.09 27.23 5.35
N LEU A 184 2.23 26.90 4.39
CA LEU A 184 2.02 27.73 3.20
C LEU A 184 1.41 29.08 3.54
N LEU A 185 0.40 29.13 4.42
CA LEU A 185 -0.18 30.37 4.91
C LEU A 185 0.85 31.20 5.67
N GLY A 186 1.66 30.57 6.52
CA GLY A 186 2.77 31.22 7.22
C GLY A 186 3.80 31.82 6.26
N GLN A 187 4.09 31.14 5.15
CA GLN A 187 5.00 31.65 4.12
C GLN A 187 4.42 32.89 3.42
N VAL A 188 3.15 32.89 3.09
CA VAL A 188 2.45 34.05 2.51
C VAL A 188 2.43 35.22 3.50
N ALA A 189 2.09 34.98 4.76
CA ALA A 189 2.10 36.00 5.80
C ALA A 189 3.50 36.61 6.00
N ALA A 190 4.55 35.76 6.06
CA ALA A 190 5.93 36.24 6.15
C ALA A 190 6.35 37.12 4.97
N GLY A 191 5.84 36.83 3.76
CA GLY A 191 6.02 37.68 2.58
C GLY A 191 5.34 39.05 2.71
N LEU A 192 4.14 39.10 3.30
CA LEU A 192 3.42 40.36 3.54
C LEU A 192 4.12 41.25 4.57
N PHE A 193 4.79 40.66 5.56
CA PHE A 193 5.53 41.42 6.59
C PHE A 193 7.00 41.64 6.26
N ASP A 194 7.41 41.37 5.03
CA ASP A 194 8.79 41.51 4.54
C ASP A 194 9.85 40.86 5.45
N THR A 195 9.50 39.64 5.96
CA THR A 195 10.37 38.83 6.81
C THR A 195 10.89 37.60 6.07
N PRO A 196 11.90 37.72 5.19
CA PRO A 196 12.33 36.64 4.29
C PRO A 196 12.85 35.41 5.04
N ARG A 197 13.44 35.57 6.23
CA ARG A 197 13.93 34.46 7.05
C ARG A 197 12.79 33.57 7.58
N LEU A 198 11.69 34.16 8.01
CA LEU A 198 10.51 33.40 8.43
C LEU A 198 9.84 32.72 7.25
N GLY A 199 9.77 33.39 6.10
CA GLY A 199 9.25 32.79 4.86
C GLY A 199 10.03 31.55 4.42
N SER A 200 11.36 31.61 4.46
CA SER A 200 12.21 30.44 4.13
C SER A 200 12.04 29.29 5.12
N LEU A 201 11.87 29.59 6.41
CA LEU A 201 11.63 28.58 7.45
C LEU A 201 10.28 27.86 7.23
N PHE A 202 9.21 28.60 6.98
CA PHE A 202 7.91 28.00 6.66
C PHE A 202 7.97 27.20 5.35
N GLY A 203 8.69 27.69 4.34
CA GLY A 203 8.95 26.96 3.10
C GLY A 203 9.66 25.62 3.34
N ALA A 204 10.69 25.62 4.18
CA ALA A 204 11.41 24.42 4.58
C ALA A 204 10.50 23.39 5.29
N CYS A 205 9.69 23.85 6.23
CA CYS A 205 8.71 23.02 6.92
C CYS A 205 7.67 22.42 5.94
N ALA A 206 7.20 23.20 4.98
CA ALA A 206 6.28 22.72 3.94
C ALA A 206 6.93 21.64 3.06
N TRP A 207 8.22 21.74 2.73
CA TRP A 207 8.94 20.70 2.00
C TRP A 207 9.04 19.39 2.78
N VAL A 208 9.30 19.45 4.09
CA VAL A 208 9.31 18.26 4.96
C VAL A 208 7.93 17.61 4.99
N ALA A 209 6.86 18.40 5.16
CA ALA A 209 5.49 17.89 5.16
C ALA A 209 5.13 17.21 3.83
N LYS A 210 5.52 17.80 2.68
CA LYS A 210 5.36 17.18 1.36
C LYS A 210 6.06 15.84 1.25
N MET A 211 7.28 15.74 1.79
CA MET A 211 8.05 14.50 1.76
C MET A 211 7.37 13.41 2.58
N VAL A 212 6.92 13.72 3.81
CA VAL A 212 6.19 12.79 4.67
C VAL A 212 4.90 12.30 3.99
N LEU A 213 4.14 13.22 3.38
CA LEU A 213 2.92 12.88 2.64
C LEU A 213 3.21 11.96 1.45
N ALA A 214 4.28 12.20 0.70
CA ALA A 214 4.67 11.33 -0.42
C ALA A 214 4.97 9.90 0.04
N VAL A 215 5.66 9.74 1.17
CA VAL A 215 5.92 8.43 1.79
C VAL A 215 4.62 7.75 2.22
N LEU A 216 3.75 8.45 2.94
CA LEU A 216 2.46 7.91 3.40
C LEU A 216 1.57 7.46 2.23
N VAL A 217 1.47 8.28 1.18
CA VAL A 217 0.70 7.92 -0.04
C VAL A 217 1.28 6.67 -0.70
N SER A 218 2.59 6.54 -0.78
CA SER A 218 3.24 5.38 -1.39
C SER A 218 2.96 4.10 -0.61
N VAL A 219 3.08 4.13 0.73
CA VAL A 219 2.80 2.96 1.56
C VAL A 219 1.30 2.62 1.57
N CYS A 220 0.43 3.64 1.61
CA CYS A 220 -1.03 3.46 1.47
C CYS A 220 -1.38 2.79 0.14
N ALA A 221 -0.77 3.22 -0.98
CA ALA A 221 -0.99 2.61 -2.28
C ALA A 221 -0.61 1.12 -2.29
N VAL A 222 0.52 0.75 -1.69
CA VAL A 222 0.92 -0.67 -1.55
C VAL A 222 -0.12 -1.45 -0.74
N ALA A 223 -0.57 -0.92 0.39
CA ALA A 223 -1.57 -1.58 1.24
C ALA A 223 -2.91 -1.78 0.50
N VAL A 224 -3.37 -0.77 -0.23
CA VAL A 224 -4.59 -0.84 -1.06
C VAL A 224 -4.42 -1.86 -2.19
N VAL A 225 -3.28 -1.89 -2.87
CA VAL A 225 -3.00 -2.87 -3.93
C VAL A 225 -3.02 -4.29 -3.37
N CYS A 226 -2.40 -4.54 -2.21
CA CYS A 226 -2.45 -5.86 -1.55
C CYS A 226 -3.89 -6.30 -1.23
N ALA A 227 -4.74 -5.40 -0.72
CA ALA A 227 -6.15 -5.70 -0.44
C ALA A 227 -6.97 -5.88 -1.73
N ALA A 228 -6.73 -5.07 -2.76
CA ALA A 228 -7.43 -5.14 -4.05
C ALA A 228 -7.14 -6.43 -4.82
N LEU A 229 -5.93 -7.00 -4.69
CA LEU A 229 -5.58 -8.26 -5.33
C LEU A 229 -6.49 -9.41 -4.91
N VAL A 230 -6.94 -9.45 -3.64
CA VAL A 230 -7.88 -10.45 -3.16
C VAL A 230 -9.21 -10.37 -3.92
N LEU A 231 -9.65 -9.15 -4.28
CA LEU A 231 -10.87 -8.93 -5.07
C LEU A 231 -10.70 -9.36 -6.53
N CYS A 232 -9.51 -9.18 -7.11
CA CYS A 232 -9.25 -9.42 -8.52
C CYS A 232 -9.10 -10.91 -8.86
N VAL A 233 -8.71 -11.76 -7.92
CA VAL A 233 -8.57 -13.21 -8.15
C VAL A 233 -9.96 -13.84 -8.23
N LYS A 234 -10.38 -14.32 -9.38
CA LYS A 234 -11.67 -15.04 -9.56
C LYS A 234 -11.55 -16.48 -9.10
N GLY A 235 -12.63 -17.03 -8.54
CA GLY A 235 -12.72 -18.46 -8.23
C GLY A 235 -12.55 -19.29 -9.51
N SER A 236 -11.71 -20.32 -9.47
CA SER A 236 -11.28 -21.11 -10.64
C SER A 236 -11.90 -22.51 -10.73
N LEU A 237 -12.81 -22.85 -9.83
CA LEU A 237 -13.48 -24.18 -9.83
C LEU A 237 -14.75 -24.23 -10.64
#